data_026156a1c741fce2745ffd9d3e7b9781
#
_entry.id   026156a1c741fce2745ffd9d3e7b9781
#
_cell.length_a   1.000
_cell.length_b   1.000
_cell.length_c   1.000
_cell.angle_alpha   90.00
_cell.angle_beta   90.00
_cell.angle_gamma   90.00
#
_symmetry.space_group_name_H-M   'P 1'
#
loop_
_entity.id
_entity.type
_entity.pdbx_description
1 polymer ?
#
loop_
_entity_poly.entity_id
_entity_poly.type
_entity_poly.pdbx_seq_one_letter_code
_entity_poly.pdbx_strand_id
1 'polypeptide(L)'
;LDFQLLRKSLTKHSTGLYLLPRPVQLQDLSAINPDSLRRVIGLLKASFTHVVIDTSKSFSEVDLTALELVNEVALIVQLDLPCLRNMVRLLM
;
A
#
# COMPACT_ATOMS: atom_id res chain seq x y z
N LEU A 1 -12.47 8.19 7.98
CA LEU A 1 -11.54 8.96 7.14
C LEU A 1 -12.29 9.64 6.02
N ASP A 2 -12.24 10.95 5.96
CA ASP A 2 -12.73 11.71 4.82
C ASP A 2 -11.56 12.23 3.98
N PHE A 3 -11.88 12.81 2.84
CA PHE A 3 -10.86 13.32 1.91
C PHE A 3 -10.00 14.43 2.51
N GLN A 4 -10.60 15.31 3.31
CA GLN A 4 -9.86 16.40 3.93
C GLN A 4 -8.83 15.89 4.94
N LEU A 5 -9.21 14.91 5.75
CA LEU A 5 -8.32 14.30 6.72
C LEU A 5 -7.18 13.55 6.01
N LEU A 6 -7.51 12.82 4.95
CA LEU A 6 -6.50 12.14 4.14
C LEU A 6 -5.52 13.14 3.52
N ARG A 7 -6.04 14.23 2.96
CA ARG A 7 -5.21 15.26 2.33
C ARG A 7 -4.22 15.89 3.32
N LYS A 8 -4.63 16.10 4.57
CA LYS A 8 -3.76 16.63 5.61
C LYS A 8 -2.66 15.65 6.00
N SER A 9 -2.90 14.36 5.83
CA SER A 9 -1.92 13.33 6.15
C SER A 9 -0.87 13.13 5.05
N LEU A 10 -1.12 13.64 3.84
CA LEU A 10 -0.20 13.52 2.73
C LEU A 10 0.92 14.54 2.83
N THR A 11 2.13 14.09 2.53
CA THR A 11 3.32 14.94 2.44
C THR A 11 3.71 15.12 0.99
N LYS A 12 3.79 16.37 0.54
CA LYS A 12 4.19 16.66 -0.84
C LYS A 12 5.70 16.81 -0.94
N HIS A 13 6.31 16.05 -1.82
CA HIS A 13 7.72 16.22 -2.16
C HIS A 13 7.91 17.32 -3.21
N SER A 14 9.11 17.89 -3.29
CA SER A 14 9.44 18.96 -4.24
C SER A 14 9.25 18.56 -5.70
N THR A 15 9.31 17.26 -6.00
CA THR A 15 9.09 16.73 -7.36
C THR A 15 7.63 16.70 -7.76
N GLY A 16 6.70 16.97 -6.83
CA GLY A 16 5.26 16.83 -7.05
C GLY A 16 4.68 15.51 -6.57
N LEU A 17 5.50 14.59 -6.11
CA LEU A 17 5.08 13.33 -5.55
C LEU A 17 4.45 13.54 -4.17
N TYR A 18 3.33 12.87 -3.91
CA TYR A 18 2.70 12.85 -2.60
C TYR A 18 2.99 11.53 -1.90
N LEU A 19 3.28 11.60 -0.61
CA LEU A 19 3.59 10.45 0.21
C LEU A 19 2.59 10.35 1.36
N LEU A 20 2.02 9.17 1.54
CA LEU A 20 1.23 8.84 2.73
C LEU A 20 2.06 7.87 3.58
N PRO A 21 2.76 8.37 4.60
CA PRO A 21 3.64 7.52 5.38
C PRO A 21 2.86 6.57 6.28
N ARG A 22 3.49 5.43 6.58
CA ARG A 22 2.97 4.49 7.56
C ARG A 22 2.99 5.13 8.96
N PRO A 23 1.96 4.91 9.78
CA PRO A 23 1.99 5.37 11.17
C PRO A 23 3.19 4.78 11.92
N VAL A 24 3.87 5.62 12.70
CA VAL A 24 5.05 5.19 13.48
C VAL A 24 4.64 4.49 14.77
N GLN A 25 3.51 4.88 15.35
CA GLN A 25 3.03 4.33 16.60
C GLN A 25 2.22 3.06 16.37
N LEU A 26 2.48 2.03 17.20
CA LEU A 26 1.74 0.76 17.10
C LEU A 26 0.23 0.92 17.29
N GLN A 27 -0.18 1.89 18.09
CA GLN A 27 -1.59 2.20 18.31
C GLN A 27 -2.29 2.59 17.02
N ASP A 28 -1.59 3.34 16.17
CA ASP A 28 -2.13 3.77 14.88
C ASP A 28 -2.24 2.61 13.90
N LEU A 29 -1.35 1.64 13.99
CA LEU A 29 -1.38 0.43 13.14
C LEU A 29 -2.61 -0.43 13.42
N SER A 30 -3.07 -0.48 14.67
CA SER A 30 -4.26 -1.25 15.04
C SER A 30 -5.55 -0.66 14.49
N ALA A 31 -5.53 0.63 14.13
CA ALA A 31 -6.68 1.30 13.52
C ALA A 31 -6.82 1.03 12.03
N ILE A 32 -5.80 0.45 11.39
CA ILE A 32 -5.83 0.11 9.97
C ILE A 32 -6.53 -1.24 9.79
N ASN A 33 -7.64 -1.25 9.08
CA ASN A 33 -8.37 -2.46 8.74
C ASN A 33 -8.71 -2.45 7.24
N PRO A 34 -9.15 -3.60 6.68
CA PRO A 34 -9.45 -3.68 5.26
C PRO A 34 -10.46 -2.66 4.75
N ASP A 35 -11.49 -2.34 5.53
CA ASP A 35 -12.52 -1.38 5.11
C ASP A 35 -11.97 0.03 5.05
N SER A 36 -11.18 0.43 6.05
CA SER A 36 -10.52 1.74 6.06
C SER A 36 -9.55 1.86 4.88
N LEU A 37 -8.81 0.80 4.60
CA LEU A 37 -7.87 0.77 3.48
C LEU A 37 -8.59 0.93 2.14
N ARG A 38 -9.71 0.25 1.95
CA ARG A 38 -10.50 0.38 0.73
C ARG A 38 -10.98 1.81 0.50
N ARG A 39 -11.40 2.50 1.56
CA ARG A 39 -11.80 3.90 1.49
C ARG A 39 -10.63 4.80 1.09
N VAL A 40 -9.49 4.62 1.73
CA VAL A 40 -8.29 5.42 1.46
C VAL A 40 -7.84 5.22 0.02
N ILE A 41 -7.75 3.98 -0.44
CA ILE A 41 -7.34 3.68 -1.81
C ILE A 41 -8.34 4.23 -2.81
N GLY A 42 -9.64 4.13 -2.51
CA GLY A 42 -10.67 4.71 -3.37
C GLY A 42 -10.54 6.21 -3.52
N LEU A 43 -10.27 6.93 -2.42
CA LEU A 43 -10.05 8.37 -2.44
C LEU A 43 -8.77 8.74 -3.20
N LEU A 44 -7.70 7.97 -3.02
CA LEU A 44 -6.45 8.19 -3.74
C LEU A 44 -6.60 7.98 -5.23
N LYS A 45 -7.30 6.93 -5.64
CA LYS A 45 -7.56 6.66 -7.06
C LYS A 45 -8.39 7.76 -7.72
N ALA A 46 -9.31 8.37 -6.97
CA ALA A 46 -10.12 9.48 -7.47
C ALA A 46 -9.32 10.79 -7.57
N SER A 47 -8.25 10.92 -6.81
CA SER A 47 -7.47 12.16 -6.68
C SER A 47 -6.18 12.17 -7.48
N PHE A 48 -5.61 11.01 -7.77
CA PHE A 48 -4.30 10.89 -8.42
C PHE A 48 -4.37 10.00 -9.65
N THR A 49 -3.54 10.31 -10.63
CA THR A 49 -3.44 9.51 -11.87
C THR A 49 -2.72 8.19 -11.64
N HIS A 50 -1.77 8.17 -10.72
CA HIS A 50 -0.98 6.99 -10.40
C HIS A 50 -0.87 6.86 -8.88
N VAL A 51 -1.12 5.66 -8.38
CA VAL A 51 -1.01 5.33 -6.96
C VAL A 51 -0.11 4.10 -6.84
N VAL A 52 0.97 4.23 -6.06
CA VAL A 52 1.89 3.14 -5.79
C VAL A 52 1.74 2.74 -4.32
N ILE A 53 1.50 1.47 -4.07
CA ILE A 53 1.31 0.93 -2.73
C ILE A 53 2.47 -0.01 -2.41
N ASP A 54 3.15 0.28 -1.31
CA ASP A 54 4.23 -0.57 -0.81
C ASP A 54 3.65 -1.46 0.29
N THR A 55 3.68 -2.77 0.08
CA THR A 55 3.14 -3.73 1.03
C THR A 55 4.19 -4.19 2.04
N SER A 56 3.71 -4.75 3.15
CA SER A 56 4.60 -5.38 4.12
C SER A 56 5.01 -6.77 3.66
N LYS A 57 6.03 -7.35 4.32
CA LYS A 57 6.50 -8.70 4.02
C LYS A 57 5.59 -9.79 4.59
N SER A 58 4.69 -9.43 5.49
CA SER A 58 3.89 -10.41 6.26
C SER A 58 2.63 -10.89 5.53
N PHE A 59 2.24 -10.25 4.44
CA PHE A 59 0.99 -10.57 3.71
C PHE A 59 -0.22 -10.65 4.64
N SER A 60 -0.38 -9.60 5.46
CA SER A 60 -1.53 -9.46 6.34
C SER A 60 -2.82 -9.30 5.53
N GLU A 61 -3.97 -9.31 6.21
CA GLU A 61 -5.27 -9.04 5.57
C GLU A 61 -5.28 -7.68 4.85
N VAL A 62 -4.59 -6.69 5.43
CA VAL A 62 -4.48 -5.36 4.83
C VAL A 62 -3.70 -5.44 3.51
N ASP A 63 -2.59 -6.18 3.48
CA ASP A 63 -1.81 -6.37 2.27
C ASP A 63 -2.60 -7.09 1.18
N LEU A 64 -3.33 -8.14 1.54
CA LEU A 64 -4.17 -8.87 0.60
C LEU A 64 -5.28 -8.00 0.03
N THR A 65 -5.87 -7.14 0.86
CA THR A 65 -6.88 -6.18 0.42
C THR A 65 -6.28 -5.19 -0.58
N ALA A 66 -5.07 -4.70 -0.32
CA ALA A 66 -4.37 -3.81 -1.25
C ALA A 66 -4.14 -4.50 -2.60
N LEU A 67 -3.71 -5.76 -2.59
CA LEU A 67 -3.48 -6.53 -3.81
C LEU A 67 -4.74 -6.72 -4.64
N GLU A 68 -5.90 -6.84 -4.01
CA GLU A 68 -7.19 -6.96 -4.71
C GLU A 68 -7.59 -5.67 -5.42
N LEU A 69 -7.14 -4.53 -4.92
CA LEU A 69 -7.58 -3.21 -5.39
C LEU A 69 -6.69 -2.61 -6.47
N VAL A 70 -5.53 -3.18 -6.72
CA VAL A 70 -4.56 -2.63 -7.69
C VAL A 70 -4.79 -3.18 -9.08
N ASN A 71 -4.33 -2.43 -10.09
CA ASN A 71 -4.40 -2.83 -11.49
C ASN A 71 -3.22 -3.72 -11.88
N GLU A 72 -2.04 -3.47 -11.29
CA GLU A 72 -0.81 -4.19 -11.58
C GLU A 72 -0.04 -4.43 -10.30
N VAL A 73 0.70 -5.54 -10.26
CA VAL A 73 1.59 -5.87 -9.16
C VAL A 73 3.02 -5.96 -9.69
N ALA A 74 3.92 -5.17 -9.11
CA ALA A 74 5.35 -5.26 -9.40
C ALA A 74 6.01 -6.15 -8.35
N LEU A 75 6.51 -7.29 -8.76
CA LEU A 75 7.18 -8.24 -7.89
C LEU A 75 8.69 -8.11 -8.06
N ILE A 76 9.36 -7.67 -6.99
CA ILE A 76 10.80 -7.45 -7.00
C ILE A 76 11.48 -8.64 -6.34
N VAL A 77 12.42 -9.28 -7.05
CA VAL A 77 13.15 -10.44 -6.55
C VAL A 77 14.64 -10.29 -6.83
N GLN A 78 15.45 -10.91 -5.98
CA GLN A 78 16.87 -11.07 -6.24
C GLN A 78 17.08 -12.34 -7.04
N LEU A 79 18.12 -12.34 -7.87
CA LEU A 79 18.46 -13.52 -8.68
C LEU A 79 19.24 -14.53 -7.85
N ASP A 80 18.61 -15.06 -6.82
CA ASP A 80 19.14 -16.17 -6.02
C ASP A 80 18.04 -17.21 -5.83
N LEU A 81 18.43 -18.43 -5.48
CA LEU A 81 17.50 -19.55 -5.43
C LEU A 81 16.41 -19.39 -4.37
N PRO A 82 16.69 -18.95 -3.12
CA PRO A 82 15.63 -18.74 -2.15
C PRO A 82 14.59 -17.73 -2.58
N CYS A 83 15.00 -16.60 -3.15
CA CYS A 83 14.07 -15.57 -3.63
C CYS A 83 13.21 -16.08 -4.79
N LEU A 84 13.80 -16.82 -5.72
CA LEU A 84 13.06 -17.40 -6.85
C LEU A 84 12.03 -18.42 -6.37
N ARG A 85 12.38 -19.24 -5.40
CA ARG A 85 11.43 -20.19 -4.79
C ARG A 85 10.27 -19.47 -4.11
N ASN A 86 10.55 -18.40 -3.38
CA ASN A 86 9.52 -17.61 -2.74
C ASN A 86 8.60 -16.94 -3.77
N MET A 87 9.16 -16.46 -4.87
CA MET A 87 8.39 -15.90 -5.97
C MET A 87 7.42 -16.92 -6.56
N VAL A 88 7.90 -18.14 -6.81
CA VAL A 88 7.05 -19.22 -7.35
C VAL A 88 5.91 -19.54 -6.39
N ARG A 89 6.18 -19.64 -5.10
CA ARG A 89 5.15 -19.87 -4.09
C ARG A 89 4.10 -18.77 -4.07
N LEU A 90 4.53 -17.52 -4.21
CA LEU A 90 3.62 -16.38 -4.21
C LEU A 90 2.70 -16.39 -5.43
N LEU A 91 3.22 -16.80 -6.59
CA LEU A 91 2.46 -16.80 -7.84
C LEU A 91 1.56 -18.03 -8.00
N MET A 92 1.76 -19.06 -7.21
CA MET A 92 0.95 -20.29 -7.23
C MET A 92 -0.05 -20.33 -6.08
#